data_4d233aa5b36c1351ace0b3690dba43da
#
_entry.id   4d233aa5b36c1351ace0b3690dba43da
#
_cell.length_a   1.000
_cell.length_b   1.000
_cell.length_c   1.000
_cell.angle_alpha   90.00
_cell.angle_beta   90.00
_cell.angle_gamma   90.00
#
_symmetry.space_group_name_H-M   'P 1'
#
loop_
_entity.id
_entity.type
_entity.pdbx_description
1 polymer ?
#
loop_
_entity_poly.entity_id
_entity_poly.type
_entity_poly.pdbx_seq_one_letter_code
_entity_poly.pdbx_strand_id
1 'polypeptide(L)'
;RAASNGRIGPVSEGAGEGGLRRLGLFGGSFDPVHVGHLHAARAARDAFGLQRVLFVPAARPPHKPGRTLAAAHHRRAMLELALAEEPAFVVDPLELSRAGPSYSIDTVAEIEAREGGPEAVELFWVLGSDNLAGLESWRSVEELLQRVRPVVVGRGSDLRSRFDRLRAKLGSRLVSRLEDGLLDLPPVDAAATDLRERLACGDASGGLLDPRVLEYARAHDLYAEAP
;
A
#
# COMPACT_ATOMS: atom_id res chain seq x y z
N ARG A 1 -21.19 16.54 -17.28
CA ARG A 1 -21.78 15.52 -16.36
C ARG A 1 -20.76 15.32 -15.27
N ALA A 2 -21.10 15.69 -14.03
CA ALA A 2 -20.26 15.56 -12.86
C ALA A 2 -20.02 14.06 -12.61
N ALA A 3 -18.76 13.67 -12.53
CA ALA A 3 -18.36 12.35 -12.08
C ALA A 3 -18.79 12.17 -10.61
N SER A 4 -19.61 11.18 -10.34
CA SER A 4 -20.01 10.81 -8.99
C SER A 4 -18.75 10.42 -8.21
N ASN A 5 -18.42 11.19 -7.19
CA ASN A 5 -17.44 10.81 -6.18
C ASN A 5 -17.99 9.56 -5.47
N GLY A 6 -17.58 8.39 -5.92
CA GLY A 6 -17.92 7.12 -5.28
C GLY A 6 -17.30 7.07 -3.89
N ARG A 7 -18.01 7.55 -2.88
CA ARG A 7 -17.68 7.23 -1.49
C ARG A 7 -17.87 5.74 -1.32
N ILE A 8 -16.80 5.04 -1.01
CA ILE A 8 -16.87 3.66 -0.54
C ILE A 8 -17.62 3.73 0.79
N GLY A 9 -18.83 3.18 0.82
CA GLY A 9 -19.63 3.10 2.04
C GLY A 9 -18.97 2.15 3.06
N PRO A 10 -19.39 2.21 4.35
CA PRO A 10 -18.88 1.31 5.36
C PRO A 10 -19.10 -0.15 4.95
N VAL A 11 -18.15 -1.00 5.30
CA VAL A 11 -18.13 -2.43 5.00
C VAL A 11 -19.28 -3.12 5.74
N SER A 12 -20.42 -3.26 5.09
CA SER A 12 -21.54 -4.03 5.62
C SER A 12 -21.57 -5.40 4.93
N GLU A 13 -20.79 -6.36 5.44
CA GLU A 13 -21.09 -7.80 5.32
C GLU A 13 -19.95 -8.59 5.98
N GLY A 14 -20.30 -9.44 6.96
CA GLY A 14 -19.41 -10.47 7.51
C GLY A 14 -18.79 -10.17 8.88
N ALA A 15 -19.44 -9.42 9.77
CA ALA A 15 -19.13 -9.50 11.20
C ALA A 15 -19.67 -10.85 11.71
N GLY A 16 -18.78 -11.82 11.92
CA GLY A 16 -19.05 -12.90 12.86
C GLY A 16 -19.37 -12.26 14.20
N GLU A 17 -20.35 -12.77 14.91
CA GLU A 17 -20.88 -12.21 16.15
C GLU A 17 -19.78 -11.79 17.10
N GLY A 18 -19.61 -10.48 17.33
CA GLY A 18 -18.86 -9.91 18.45
C GLY A 18 -17.39 -9.55 18.24
N GLY A 19 -16.77 -9.71 17.06
CA GLY A 19 -15.35 -9.39 16.84
C GLY A 19 -15.12 -8.09 16.06
N LEU A 20 -13.97 -7.41 16.34
CA LEU A 20 -13.52 -6.27 15.54
C LEU A 20 -13.31 -6.68 14.08
N ARG A 21 -13.74 -5.84 13.14
CA ARG A 21 -13.41 -6.04 11.72
C ARG A 21 -11.92 -5.81 11.49
N ARG A 22 -11.28 -6.67 10.70
CA ARG A 22 -9.86 -6.57 10.39
C ARG A 22 -9.66 -6.07 8.98
N LEU A 23 -9.13 -4.85 8.85
CA LEU A 23 -8.88 -4.21 7.56
C LEU A 23 -7.39 -3.99 7.35
N GLY A 24 -6.88 -4.44 6.19
CA GLY A 24 -5.56 -4.10 5.71
C GLY A 24 -5.56 -2.73 5.04
N LEU A 25 -4.56 -1.92 5.33
CA LEU A 25 -4.29 -0.66 4.63
C LEU A 25 -2.96 -0.81 3.91
N PHE A 26 -2.96 -0.75 2.60
CA PHE A 26 -1.77 -0.85 1.79
C PHE A 26 -1.55 0.45 1.03
N GLY A 27 -0.75 1.34 1.61
CA GLY A 27 -0.37 2.61 1.00
C GLY A 27 0.79 2.45 0.03
N GLY A 28 0.74 3.15 -1.10
CA GLY A 28 1.83 3.09 -2.07
C GLY A 28 1.67 4.05 -3.23
N SER A 29 2.75 4.24 -4.00
CA SER A 29 2.67 4.99 -5.26
C SER A 29 1.92 4.20 -6.33
N PHE A 30 2.09 2.87 -6.37
CA PHE A 30 1.54 1.96 -7.38
C PHE A 30 1.77 2.47 -8.79
N ASP A 31 3.05 2.63 -9.14
CA ASP A 31 3.49 3.32 -10.35
C ASP A 31 4.53 2.49 -11.15
N PRO A 32 4.07 1.43 -11.84
CA PRO A 32 2.76 0.80 -11.78
C PRO A 32 2.55 -0.15 -10.59
N VAL A 33 1.29 -0.59 -10.38
CA VAL A 33 1.00 -1.77 -9.56
C VAL A 33 1.56 -3.02 -10.25
N HIS A 34 2.06 -3.98 -9.47
CA HIS A 34 2.70 -5.19 -9.99
C HIS A 34 2.45 -6.40 -9.09
N VAL A 35 2.82 -7.59 -9.57
CA VAL A 35 2.58 -8.87 -8.86
C VAL A 35 3.15 -8.89 -7.44
N GLY A 36 4.26 -8.18 -7.17
CA GLY A 36 4.82 -8.05 -5.82
C GLY A 36 3.88 -7.38 -4.83
N HIS A 37 3.12 -6.36 -5.27
CA HIS A 37 2.09 -5.72 -4.44
C HIS A 37 0.94 -6.69 -4.13
N LEU A 38 0.46 -7.41 -5.14
CA LEU A 38 -0.63 -8.39 -4.96
C LEU A 38 -0.19 -9.54 -4.06
N HIS A 39 1.04 -10.05 -4.25
CA HIS A 39 1.62 -11.09 -3.40
C HIS A 39 1.68 -10.66 -1.93
N ALA A 40 2.18 -9.46 -1.66
CA ALA A 40 2.24 -8.89 -0.32
C ALA A 40 0.85 -8.75 0.32
N ALA A 41 -0.13 -8.24 -0.43
CA ALA A 41 -1.49 -8.06 0.05
C ALA A 41 -2.20 -9.39 0.36
N ARG A 42 -2.04 -10.40 -0.52
CA ARG A 42 -2.58 -11.76 -0.29
C ARG A 42 -1.97 -12.39 0.96
N ALA A 43 -0.64 -12.33 1.09
CA ALA A 43 0.04 -12.87 2.25
C ALA A 43 -0.39 -12.19 3.56
N ALA A 44 -0.53 -10.86 3.56
CA ALA A 44 -1.03 -10.13 4.72
C ALA A 44 -2.47 -10.52 5.06
N ARG A 45 -3.36 -10.59 4.04
CA ARG A 45 -4.74 -11.03 4.21
C ARG A 45 -4.82 -12.40 4.88
N ASP A 46 -4.09 -13.36 4.35
CA ASP A 46 -4.17 -14.75 4.77
C ASP A 46 -3.53 -14.96 6.17
N ALA A 47 -2.39 -14.32 6.44
CA ALA A 47 -1.69 -14.44 7.71
C ALA A 47 -2.45 -13.80 8.89
N PHE A 48 -3.14 -12.68 8.64
CA PHE A 48 -3.82 -11.92 9.70
C PHE A 48 -5.35 -12.02 9.64
N GLY A 49 -5.92 -12.81 8.73
CA GLY A 49 -7.37 -12.98 8.59
C GLY A 49 -8.07 -11.66 8.23
N LEU A 50 -7.48 -10.88 7.31
CA LEU A 50 -8.05 -9.59 6.92
C LEU A 50 -9.27 -9.81 6.04
N GLN A 51 -10.39 -9.21 6.40
CA GLN A 51 -11.63 -9.28 5.63
C GLN A 51 -11.53 -8.51 4.32
N ARG A 52 -10.80 -7.38 4.33
CA ARG A 52 -10.48 -6.58 3.13
C ARG A 52 -9.08 -5.97 3.24
N VAL A 53 -8.50 -5.66 2.09
CA VAL A 53 -7.29 -4.83 1.99
C VAL A 53 -7.59 -3.62 1.12
N LEU A 54 -7.46 -2.44 1.70
CA LEU A 54 -7.64 -1.17 1.02
C LEU A 54 -6.29 -0.76 0.41
N PHE A 55 -6.23 -0.69 -0.91
CA PHE A 55 -5.10 -0.13 -1.63
C PHE A 55 -5.28 1.38 -1.73
N VAL A 56 -4.42 2.12 -1.06
CA VAL A 56 -4.50 3.59 -0.96
C VAL A 56 -3.39 4.21 -1.80
N PRO A 57 -3.68 4.60 -3.06
CA PRO A 57 -2.68 5.23 -3.91
C PRO A 57 -2.35 6.64 -3.41
N ALA A 58 -1.06 6.88 -3.12
CA ALA A 58 -0.59 8.17 -2.65
C ALA A 58 -0.70 9.25 -3.74
N ALA A 59 -1.27 10.42 -3.41
CA ALA A 59 -1.29 11.56 -4.32
C ALA A 59 0.10 12.20 -4.40
N ARG A 60 0.66 12.55 -3.25
CA ARG A 60 1.97 13.21 -3.11
C ARG A 60 2.75 12.58 -1.97
N PRO A 61 3.47 11.46 -2.21
CA PRO A 61 4.21 10.78 -1.15
C PRO A 61 5.35 11.68 -0.64
N PRO A 62 5.35 12.08 0.65
CA PRO A 62 6.31 13.04 1.18
C PRO A 62 7.75 12.50 1.22
N HIS A 63 7.90 11.18 1.24
CA HIS A 63 9.20 10.50 1.31
C HIS A 63 9.86 10.25 -0.06
N LYS A 64 9.24 10.71 -1.15
CA LYS A 64 9.78 10.59 -2.52
C LYS A 64 9.75 11.95 -3.25
N PRO A 65 10.40 13.00 -2.69
CA PRO A 65 10.40 14.31 -3.32
C PRO A 65 11.12 14.27 -4.67
N GLY A 66 10.60 15.03 -5.64
CA GLY A 66 11.23 15.17 -6.97
C GLY A 66 10.99 14.01 -7.94
N ARG A 67 10.28 12.95 -7.53
CA ARG A 67 9.92 11.87 -8.45
C ARG A 67 8.65 12.21 -9.22
N THR A 68 8.72 12.22 -10.53
CA THR A 68 7.54 12.29 -11.40
C THR A 68 6.84 10.93 -11.39
N LEU A 69 5.60 10.90 -10.96
CA LEU A 69 4.72 9.73 -11.00
C LEU A 69 3.76 9.87 -12.19
N ALA A 70 3.29 8.75 -12.73
CA ALA A 70 2.14 8.75 -13.60
C ALA A 70 0.95 9.45 -12.91
N ALA A 71 0.12 10.15 -13.69
CA ALA A 71 -0.98 10.90 -13.13
C ALA A 71 -1.88 10.03 -12.24
N ALA A 72 -2.44 10.62 -11.18
CA ALA A 72 -3.18 9.89 -10.16
C ALA A 72 -4.32 9.02 -10.73
N HIS A 73 -5.02 9.51 -11.75
CA HIS A 73 -6.10 8.76 -12.39
C HIS A 73 -5.60 7.51 -13.14
N HIS A 74 -4.42 7.56 -13.77
CA HIS A 74 -3.82 6.39 -14.40
C HIS A 74 -3.40 5.34 -13.36
N ARG A 75 -2.77 5.75 -12.27
CA ARG A 75 -2.36 4.83 -11.20
C ARG A 75 -3.57 4.16 -10.53
N ARG A 76 -4.65 4.92 -10.34
CA ARG A 76 -5.93 4.39 -9.87
C ARG A 76 -6.52 3.39 -10.87
N ALA A 77 -6.60 3.72 -12.15
CA ALA A 77 -7.13 2.82 -13.19
C ALA A 77 -6.32 1.51 -13.26
N MET A 78 -4.99 1.58 -13.22
CA MET A 78 -4.14 0.39 -13.18
C MET A 78 -4.40 -0.47 -11.95
N LEU A 79 -4.62 0.14 -10.77
CA LEU A 79 -5.01 -0.60 -9.57
C LEU A 79 -6.35 -1.29 -9.74
N GLU A 80 -7.38 -0.58 -10.22
CA GLU A 80 -8.71 -1.15 -10.46
C GLU A 80 -8.65 -2.35 -11.42
N LEU A 81 -7.83 -2.28 -12.46
CA LEU A 81 -7.59 -3.41 -13.37
C LEU A 81 -6.90 -4.59 -12.68
N ALA A 82 -5.84 -4.32 -11.92
CA ALA A 82 -5.08 -5.38 -11.24
C ALA A 82 -5.89 -6.10 -10.16
N LEU A 83 -6.85 -5.41 -9.52
CA LEU A 83 -7.65 -5.93 -8.43
C LEU A 83 -9.00 -6.51 -8.87
N ALA A 84 -9.33 -6.48 -10.16
CA ALA A 84 -10.66 -6.85 -10.65
C ALA A 84 -11.09 -8.29 -10.29
N GLU A 85 -10.14 -9.19 -10.10
CA GLU A 85 -10.39 -10.60 -9.73
C GLU A 85 -10.18 -10.89 -8.24
N GLU A 86 -9.94 -9.85 -7.44
CA GLU A 86 -9.66 -9.97 -5.99
C GLU A 86 -10.80 -9.33 -5.18
N PRO A 87 -11.87 -10.06 -4.85
CA PRO A 87 -13.04 -9.48 -4.20
C PRO A 87 -12.76 -8.87 -2.82
N ALA A 88 -11.70 -9.32 -2.15
CA ALA A 88 -11.26 -8.77 -0.86
C ALA A 88 -10.38 -7.52 -0.99
N PHE A 89 -9.99 -7.12 -2.20
CA PHE A 89 -9.11 -5.98 -2.41
C PHE A 89 -9.87 -4.82 -3.04
N VAL A 90 -9.72 -3.64 -2.48
CA VAL A 90 -10.47 -2.44 -2.87
C VAL A 90 -9.52 -1.28 -3.07
N VAL A 91 -9.68 -0.52 -4.14
CA VAL A 91 -8.97 0.75 -4.31
C VAL A 91 -9.67 1.84 -3.52
N ASP A 92 -8.97 2.44 -2.56
CA ASP A 92 -9.47 3.59 -1.81
C ASP A 92 -8.79 4.88 -2.31
N PRO A 93 -9.50 5.76 -3.01
CA PRO A 93 -8.94 6.97 -3.60
C PRO A 93 -8.77 8.11 -2.60
N LEU A 94 -8.86 7.87 -1.30
CA LEU A 94 -8.87 8.86 -0.23
C LEU A 94 -7.77 9.90 -0.39
N GLU A 95 -6.53 9.47 -0.53
CA GLU A 95 -5.39 10.38 -0.65
C GLU A 95 -5.38 11.14 -1.98
N LEU A 96 -5.95 10.57 -3.06
CA LEU A 96 -6.02 11.24 -4.36
C LEU A 96 -6.94 12.46 -4.36
N SER A 97 -7.92 12.48 -3.47
CA SER A 97 -8.87 13.59 -3.30
C SER A 97 -8.43 14.63 -2.27
N ARG A 98 -7.38 14.31 -1.50
CA ARG A 98 -6.87 15.19 -0.43
C ARG A 98 -5.88 16.21 -1.01
N ALA A 99 -6.02 17.47 -0.63
CA ALA A 99 -5.02 18.49 -0.93
C ALA A 99 -3.76 18.32 -0.04
N GLY A 100 -2.57 18.52 -0.63
CA GLY A 100 -1.31 18.47 0.11
C GLY A 100 -0.64 17.10 0.13
N PRO A 101 0.36 16.89 1.03
CA PRO A 101 1.09 15.64 1.16
C PRO A 101 0.23 14.51 1.73
N SER A 102 0.48 13.29 1.27
CA SER A 102 -0.17 12.05 1.73
C SER A 102 0.52 11.52 2.99
N TYR A 103 0.09 11.99 4.17
CA TYR A 103 0.61 11.46 5.42
C TYR A 103 -0.20 10.25 5.90
N SER A 104 0.50 9.17 6.21
CA SER A 104 -0.10 7.91 6.65
C SER A 104 -0.96 8.04 7.90
N ILE A 105 -0.56 8.88 8.86
CA ILE A 105 -1.33 9.11 10.09
C ILE A 105 -2.70 9.72 9.79
N ASP A 106 -2.79 10.68 8.86
CA ASP A 106 -4.04 11.32 8.48
C ASP A 106 -4.96 10.33 7.75
N THR A 107 -4.38 9.46 6.93
CA THR A 107 -5.09 8.39 6.20
C THR A 107 -5.67 7.35 7.16
N VAL A 108 -4.87 6.89 8.13
CA VAL A 108 -5.33 5.96 9.17
C VAL A 108 -6.46 6.57 9.99
N ALA A 109 -6.31 7.82 10.45
CA ALA A 109 -7.33 8.49 11.25
C ALA A 109 -8.67 8.63 10.51
N GLU A 110 -8.63 8.96 9.22
CA GLU A 110 -9.83 9.13 8.40
C GLU A 110 -10.53 7.79 8.10
N ILE A 111 -9.75 6.72 7.80
CA ILE A 111 -10.31 5.39 7.59
C ILE A 111 -10.87 4.84 8.90
N GLU A 112 -10.15 4.94 10.02
CA GLU A 112 -10.62 4.52 11.34
C GLU A 112 -11.96 5.18 11.70
N ALA A 113 -12.07 6.49 11.52
CA ALA A 113 -13.30 7.23 11.78
C ALA A 113 -14.46 6.80 10.86
N ARG A 114 -14.18 6.59 9.57
CA ARG A 114 -15.17 6.11 8.59
C ARG A 114 -15.68 4.72 8.91
N GLU A 115 -14.84 3.86 9.46
CA GLU A 115 -15.15 2.47 9.81
C GLU A 115 -15.79 2.31 11.20
N GLY A 116 -16.08 3.40 11.91
CA GLY A 116 -16.77 3.37 13.20
C GLY A 116 -15.86 3.47 14.42
N GLY A 117 -14.59 3.79 14.23
CA GLY A 117 -13.61 3.98 15.30
C GLY A 117 -12.89 2.69 15.74
N PRO A 118 -11.95 2.82 16.71
CA PRO A 118 -11.08 1.71 17.14
C PRO A 118 -11.83 0.56 17.81
N GLU A 119 -13.05 0.79 18.27
CA GLU A 119 -13.91 -0.25 18.88
C GLU A 119 -14.66 -1.08 17.81
N ALA A 120 -14.66 -0.64 16.55
CA ALA A 120 -15.35 -1.31 15.46
C ALA A 120 -14.39 -1.96 14.46
N VAL A 121 -13.15 -1.48 14.36
CA VAL A 121 -12.18 -1.94 13.36
C VAL A 121 -10.77 -2.03 13.93
N GLU A 122 -10.06 -3.11 13.60
CA GLU A 122 -8.63 -3.27 13.81
C GLU A 122 -7.91 -3.04 12.47
N LEU A 123 -7.07 -2.02 12.40
CA LEU A 123 -6.36 -1.64 11.19
C LEU A 123 -4.98 -2.27 11.13
N PHE A 124 -4.65 -2.89 9.99
CA PHE A 124 -3.36 -3.51 9.70
C PHE A 124 -2.66 -2.69 8.61
N TRP A 125 -1.51 -2.11 8.93
CA TRP A 125 -0.74 -1.31 7.98
C TRP A 125 0.30 -2.17 7.26
N VAL A 126 0.04 -2.46 5.98
CA VAL A 126 0.94 -3.26 5.13
C VAL A 126 2.01 -2.36 4.51
N LEU A 127 3.26 -2.67 4.75
CA LEU A 127 4.41 -1.94 4.21
C LEU A 127 5.53 -2.88 3.78
N GLY A 128 6.18 -2.57 2.67
CA GLY A 128 7.38 -3.27 2.26
C GLY A 128 8.55 -2.96 3.20
N SER A 129 9.43 -3.90 3.41
CA SER A 129 10.60 -3.75 4.29
C SER A 129 11.57 -2.64 3.87
N ASP A 130 11.54 -2.19 2.62
CA ASP A 130 12.26 -1.03 2.13
C ASP A 130 11.83 0.27 2.82
N ASN A 131 10.55 0.38 3.23
CA ASN A 131 10.02 1.53 3.95
C ASN A 131 10.51 1.62 5.40
N LEU A 132 11.12 0.57 5.96
CA LEU A 132 11.75 0.65 7.27
C LEU A 132 12.92 1.64 7.27
N ALA A 133 13.58 1.83 6.12
CA ALA A 133 14.57 2.88 5.98
C ALA A 133 13.88 4.25 5.93
N GLY A 134 14.05 5.03 6.99
CA GLY A 134 13.44 6.36 7.10
C GLY A 134 12.05 6.39 7.76
N LEU A 135 11.53 5.25 8.22
CA LEU A 135 10.23 5.18 8.91
C LEU A 135 10.17 6.14 10.11
N GLU A 136 11.28 6.32 10.82
CA GLU A 136 11.41 7.24 11.95
C GLU A 136 11.18 8.72 11.59
N SER A 137 11.28 9.06 10.30
CA SER A 137 11.02 10.42 9.81
C SER A 137 9.56 10.66 9.43
N TRP A 138 8.72 9.63 9.49
CA TRP A 138 7.31 9.77 9.15
C TRP A 138 6.58 10.62 10.18
N ARG A 139 5.67 11.46 9.69
CA ARG A 139 4.88 12.32 10.55
C ARG A 139 4.10 11.51 11.58
N SER A 140 4.27 11.84 12.86
CA SER A 140 3.60 11.17 13.99
C SER A 140 3.73 9.63 13.95
N VAL A 141 4.93 9.12 13.59
CA VAL A 141 5.15 7.67 13.39
C VAL A 141 4.82 6.86 14.65
N GLU A 142 5.10 7.38 15.84
CA GLU A 142 4.78 6.70 17.10
C GLU A 142 3.27 6.53 17.28
N GLU A 143 2.50 7.60 17.02
CA GLU A 143 1.04 7.57 17.05
C GLU A 143 0.50 6.63 15.96
N LEU A 144 1.04 6.69 14.75
CA LEU A 144 0.68 5.79 13.65
C LEU A 144 0.83 4.33 14.07
N LEU A 145 2.01 3.96 14.59
CA LEU A 145 2.29 2.58 15.02
C LEU A 145 1.48 2.14 16.25
N GLN A 146 0.91 3.06 17.03
CA GLN A 146 -0.01 2.74 18.11
C GLN A 146 -1.43 2.46 17.61
N ARG A 147 -1.89 3.20 16.58
CA ARG A 147 -3.24 3.05 16.00
C ARG A 147 -3.40 1.82 15.14
N VAL A 148 -2.32 1.32 14.53
CA VAL A 148 -2.37 0.19 13.59
C VAL A 148 -1.56 -1.01 14.10
N ARG A 149 -1.86 -2.20 13.58
CA ARG A 149 -0.93 -3.34 13.60
C ARG A 149 -0.07 -3.28 12.34
N PRO A 150 1.24 -3.00 12.47
CA PRO A 150 2.11 -2.99 11.29
C PRO A 150 2.28 -4.42 10.76
N VAL A 151 2.26 -4.55 9.43
CA VAL A 151 2.58 -5.79 8.72
C VAL A 151 3.73 -5.48 7.79
N VAL A 152 4.92 -5.92 8.16
CA VAL A 152 6.14 -5.70 7.38
C VAL A 152 6.33 -6.87 6.42
N VAL A 153 6.25 -6.59 5.13
CA VAL A 153 6.46 -7.60 4.09
C VAL A 153 7.85 -7.48 3.51
N GLY A 154 8.61 -8.53 3.59
CA GLY A 154 9.96 -8.55 3.04
C GLY A 154 10.81 -9.62 3.66
N ARG A 155 12.00 -9.79 3.10
CA ARG A 155 13.03 -10.65 3.64
C ARG A 155 14.41 -10.06 3.38
N GLY A 156 15.42 -10.67 3.93
CA GLY A 156 16.81 -10.34 3.67
C GLY A 156 17.62 -10.23 4.94
N SER A 157 18.91 -10.45 4.79
CA SER A 157 19.87 -10.41 5.89
C SER A 157 20.02 -9.02 6.53
N ASP A 158 19.58 -7.98 5.84
CA ASP A 158 19.66 -6.60 6.31
C ASP A 158 18.47 -6.15 7.18
N LEU A 159 17.38 -6.93 7.25
CA LEU A 159 16.21 -6.61 8.07
C LEU A 159 16.58 -6.41 9.53
N ARG A 160 17.41 -7.29 10.07
CA ARG A 160 17.87 -7.17 11.46
C ARG A 160 18.58 -5.83 11.71
N SER A 161 19.47 -5.44 10.82
CA SER A 161 20.17 -4.17 10.92
C SER A 161 19.25 -2.95 10.77
N ARG A 162 18.15 -3.08 10.01
CA ARG A 162 17.12 -2.04 9.89
C ARG A 162 16.33 -1.90 11.19
N PHE A 163 15.90 -3.01 11.79
CA PHE A 163 15.23 -3.00 13.09
C PHE A 163 16.13 -2.46 14.20
N ASP A 164 17.43 -2.81 14.23
CA ASP A 164 18.36 -2.29 15.22
C ASP A 164 18.52 -0.76 15.11
N ARG A 165 18.58 -0.22 13.90
CA ARG A 165 18.61 1.25 13.68
C ARG A 165 17.31 1.91 14.14
N LEU A 166 16.16 1.33 13.84
CA LEU A 166 14.87 1.85 14.28
C LEU A 166 14.72 1.77 15.79
N ARG A 167 15.23 0.72 16.43
CA ARG A 167 15.18 0.54 17.88
C ARG A 167 15.91 1.66 18.62
N ALA A 168 17.01 2.13 18.08
CA ALA A 168 17.75 3.28 18.63
C ALA A 168 16.95 4.58 18.56
N LYS A 169 16.00 4.72 17.64
CA LYS A 169 15.23 5.96 17.39
C LYS A 169 13.81 5.92 17.93
N LEU A 170 13.12 4.80 17.79
CA LEU A 170 11.70 4.63 18.15
C LEU A 170 11.51 3.83 19.45
N GLY A 171 12.59 3.26 20.01
CA GLY A 171 12.53 2.41 21.21
C GLY A 171 12.09 0.98 20.92
N SER A 172 12.39 0.09 21.87
CA SER A 172 12.17 -1.36 21.70
C SER A 172 10.71 -1.73 21.54
N ARG A 173 9.78 -1.09 22.27
CA ARG A 173 8.35 -1.40 22.26
C ARG A 173 7.73 -1.27 20.86
N LEU A 174 8.00 -0.17 20.17
CA LEU A 174 7.44 0.06 18.83
C LEU A 174 8.08 -0.84 17.78
N VAL A 175 9.40 -1.08 17.91
CA VAL A 175 10.09 -1.98 16.98
C VAL A 175 9.66 -3.42 17.17
N SER A 176 9.44 -3.90 18.39
CA SER A 176 8.87 -5.25 18.59
C SER A 176 7.53 -5.43 17.89
N ARG A 177 6.67 -4.41 17.85
CA ARG A 177 5.41 -4.48 17.09
C ARG A 177 5.63 -4.64 15.57
N LEU A 178 6.68 -4.03 15.03
CA LEU A 178 7.06 -4.21 13.62
C LEU A 178 7.62 -5.62 13.37
N GLU A 179 8.42 -6.15 14.31
CA GLU A 179 8.97 -7.50 14.25
C GLU A 179 7.88 -8.56 14.37
N ASP A 180 6.91 -8.37 15.28
CA ASP A 180 5.75 -9.27 15.45
C ASP A 180 4.86 -9.34 14.19
N GLY A 181 4.85 -8.29 13.39
CA GLY A 181 4.13 -8.22 12.13
C GLY A 181 4.96 -8.56 10.90
N LEU A 182 6.17 -9.10 11.06
CA LEU A 182 7.02 -9.46 9.94
C LEU A 182 6.50 -10.70 9.21
N LEU A 183 6.26 -10.54 7.92
CA LEU A 183 6.02 -11.63 6.98
C LEU A 183 7.26 -11.85 6.12
N ASP A 184 7.96 -12.93 6.40
CA ASP A 184 9.12 -13.37 5.61
C ASP A 184 8.63 -14.09 4.35
N LEU A 185 8.56 -13.36 3.25
CA LEU A 185 8.08 -13.88 1.98
C LEU A 185 9.23 -14.10 1.00
N PRO A 186 9.13 -15.11 0.12
CA PRO A 186 10.04 -15.24 -1.01
C PRO A 186 10.06 -13.93 -1.81
N PRO A 187 11.23 -13.45 -2.28
CA PRO A 187 11.30 -12.25 -3.08
C PRO A 187 10.50 -12.46 -4.36
N VAL A 188 9.67 -11.49 -4.67
CA VAL A 188 9.19 -11.29 -6.03
C VAL A 188 10.11 -10.23 -6.63
N ASP A 189 10.84 -10.60 -7.68
CA ASP A 189 11.76 -9.70 -8.37
C ASP A 189 10.95 -8.71 -9.25
N ALA A 190 10.22 -7.85 -8.60
CA ALA A 190 9.32 -6.88 -9.22
C ALA A 190 9.48 -5.53 -8.53
N ALA A 191 10.44 -4.74 -8.99
CA ALA A 191 10.58 -3.36 -8.56
C ALA A 191 9.90 -2.42 -9.58
N ALA A 192 9.08 -1.49 -9.10
CA ALA A 192 8.38 -0.56 -9.99
C ALA A 192 9.35 0.31 -10.83
N THR A 193 10.56 0.56 -10.34
CA THR A 193 11.60 1.29 -11.10
C THR A 193 12.04 0.49 -12.31
N ASP A 194 12.44 -0.77 -12.11
CA ASP A 194 12.88 -1.65 -13.18
C ASP A 194 11.77 -1.90 -14.21
N LEU A 195 10.51 -2.00 -13.71
CA LEU A 195 9.36 -2.17 -14.58
C LEU A 195 9.13 -0.95 -15.49
N ARG A 196 9.32 0.27 -14.99
CA ARG A 196 9.21 1.48 -15.85
C ARG A 196 10.32 1.53 -16.89
N GLU A 197 11.55 1.19 -16.53
CA GLU A 197 12.67 1.12 -17.48
C GLU A 197 12.41 0.08 -18.57
N ARG A 198 11.89 -1.10 -18.19
CA ARG A 198 11.51 -2.14 -19.16
C ARG A 198 10.38 -1.70 -20.08
N LEU A 199 9.36 -1.04 -19.55
CA LEU A 199 8.26 -0.49 -20.34
C LEU A 199 8.74 0.59 -21.31
N ALA A 200 9.66 1.47 -20.90
CA ALA A 200 10.29 2.47 -21.76
C ALA A 200 11.01 1.82 -22.95
N CYS A 201 11.64 0.67 -22.74
CA CYS A 201 12.32 -0.10 -23.80
C CYS A 201 11.35 -1.01 -24.61
N GLY A 202 10.03 -0.94 -24.38
CA GLY A 202 9.05 -1.77 -25.06
C GLY A 202 9.00 -3.23 -24.61
N ASP A 203 9.70 -3.60 -23.51
CA ASP A 203 9.67 -4.93 -22.93
C ASP A 203 8.27 -5.25 -22.34
N ALA A 204 7.84 -6.50 -22.51
CA ALA A 204 6.56 -7.01 -22.01
C ALA A 204 6.54 -7.26 -20.49
N SER A 205 7.50 -6.76 -19.73
CA SER A 205 7.62 -6.91 -18.26
C SER A 205 7.67 -8.35 -17.70
N GLY A 206 7.78 -9.37 -18.57
CA GLY A 206 8.01 -10.77 -18.15
C GLY A 206 6.96 -11.38 -17.22
N GLY A 207 5.69 -10.97 -17.34
CA GLY A 207 4.61 -11.45 -16.46
C GLY A 207 4.57 -10.81 -15.07
N LEU A 208 5.36 -9.77 -14.83
CA LEU A 208 5.37 -9.04 -13.56
C LEU A 208 4.23 -8.02 -13.42
N LEU A 209 3.56 -7.70 -14.53
CA LEU A 209 2.33 -6.91 -14.56
C LEU A 209 1.15 -7.79 -14.98
N ASP A 210 -0.02 -7.46 -14.43
CA ASP A 210 -1.28 -7.99 -14.98
C ASP A 210 -1.36 -7.57 -16.47
N PRO A 211 -1.75 -8.48 -17.38
CA PRO A 211 -1.87 -8.16 -18.80
C PRO A 211 -2.74 -6.93 -19.09
N ARG A 212 -3.80 -6.72 -18.32
CA ARG A 212 -4.70 -5.55 -18.44
C ARG A 212 -4.00 -4.25 -18.04
N VAL A 213 -3.13 -4.31 -17.02
CA VAL A 213 -2.30 -3.16 -16.60
C VAL A 213 -1.27 -2.82 -17.66
N LEU A 214 -0.62 -3.84 -18.25
CA LEU A 214 0.34 -3.66 -19.33
C LEU A 214 -0.31 -3.03 -20.57
N GLU A 215 -1.47 -3.55 -20.98
CA GLU A 215 -2.24 -3.02 -22.11
C GLU A 215 -2.65 -1.56 -21.85
N TYR A 216 -3.16 -1.27 -20.65
CA TYR A 216 -3.54 0.08 -20.25
C TYR A 216 -2.34 1.04 -20.31
N ALA A 217 -1.21 0.65 -19.76
CA ALA A 217 0.00 1.47 -19.76
C ALA A 217 0.46 1.81 -21.18
N ARG A 218 0.42 0.83 -22.09
CA ARG A 218 0.76 1.02 -23.51
C ARG A 218 -0.24 1.91 -24.24
N ALA A 219 -1.54 1.70 -24.03
CA ALA A 219 -2.60 2.48 -24.68
C ALA A 219 -2.59 3.97 -24.29
N HIS A 220 -1.94 4.32 -23.18
CA HIS A 220 -1.83 5.69 -22.68
C HIS A 220 -0.40 6.23 -22.70
N ASP A 221 0.51 5.57 -23.41
CA ASP A 221 1.93 5.93 -23.51
C ASP A 221 2.60 6.19 -22.16
N LEU A 222 2.15 5.46 -21.12
CA LEU A 222 2.73 5.59 -19.79
C LEU A 222 4.11 4.95 -19.78
N TYR A 223 5.05 5.68 -19.17
CA TYR A 223 6.45 5.24 -19.03
C TYR A 223 7.23 5.14 -20.35
N ALA A 224 6.67 5.54 -21.48
CA ALA A 224 7.45 5.73 -22.70
C ALA A 224 8.53 6.80 -22.47
N GLU A 225 9.73 6.61 -23.01
CA GLU A 225 10.71 7.69 -23.01
C GLU A 225 10.09 8.89 -23.74
N ALA A 226 10.24 10.08 -23.14
CA ALA A 226 9.90 11.30 -23.85
C ALA A 226 10.81 11.39 -25.10
N PRO A 227 10.26 11.69 -26.27
CA PRO A 227 11.03 11.79 -27.50
C PRO A 227 12.12 12.86 -27.42
#